data_d9e77377568e51eb0be792bf666f57c4
#
_entry.id   d9e77377568e51eb0be792bf666f57c4
#
_cell.length_a   1.000
_cell.length_b   1.000
_cell.length_c   1.000
_cell.angle_alpha   90.00
_cell.angle_beta   90.00
_cell.angle_gamma   90.00
#
_symmetry.space_group_name_H-M   'P 1'
#
loop_
_entity.id
_entity.type
_entity.pdbx_description
1 polymer ?
#
loop_
_entity_poly.entity_id
_entity_poly.type
_entity_poly.pdbx_seq_one_letter_code
_entity_poly.pdbx_strand_id
1 'polypeptide(L)'
;MIFSHIAPKPGLRDFVRDYLIAHFRFDHEKPTARKPYAPKPEQGITFFVRGRPTAVNPRTGDVQTASAVSIFGQQHQRCDVHLPAEFLMLRVHFQPGALFRLLKVPLYQFGESYFDAELVMGTDVRDVSERLSNARSHTEMIGLLEEYLARRIRQGAQDVHPADRAAIRLTADPRNASLDWLAREACLSARQFNRKFNERIGVGPKLYGRLVRFHHAYRLKMLHPTIAWTLVAIECGYADYQHMVKDFRYFTNGTPNVWLEEDSTSPEHVGSRDSPDDCRLPR
;
A
#
# COMPACT_ATOMS: atom_id res chain seq x y z
N MET A 1 5.55 -20.90 3.27
CA MET A 1 5.35 -19.45 3.36
C MET A 1 5.15 -18.94 1.94
N ILE A 2 4.11 -18.12 1.68
CA ILE A 2 3.82 -17.54 0.36
C ILE A 2 3.69 -16.03 0.53
N PHE A 3 4.38 -15.29 -0.33
CA PHE A 3 4.26 -13.84 -0.44
C PHE A 3 4.41 -13.50 -1.92
N SER A 4 3.28 -13.25 -2.61
CA SER A 4 3.28 -13.18 -4.08
C SER A 4 2.38 -12.05 -4.58
N HIS A 5 2.89 -11.32 -5.57
CA HIS A 5 2.14 -10.31 -6.31
C HIS A 5 1.61 -10.89 -7.61
N ILE A 6 0.32 -10.67 -7.87
CA ILE A 6 -0.39 -11.22 -9.03
C ILE A 6 -0.98 -10.06 -9.83
N ALA A 7 -0.72 -10.06 -11.14
CA ALA A 7 -1.28 -9.05 -12.04
C ALA A 7 -2.79 -9.26 -12.25
N PRO A 8 -3.60 -8.19 -12.31
CA PRO A 8 -5.02 -8.29 -12.59
C PRO A 8 -5.29 -8.61 -14.07
N LYS A 9 -6.48 -9.17 -14.33
CA LYS A 9 -7.00 -9.33 -15.70
C LYS A 9 -7.03 -7.98 -16.44
N PRO A 10 -6.86 -7.97 -17.78
CA PRO A 10 -6.79 -6.73 -18.57
C PRO A 10 -7.90 -5.73 -18.29
N GLY A 11 -9.15 -6.19 -18.14
CA GLY A 11 -10.31 -5.32 -17.87
C GLY A 11 -10.35 -4.66 -16.49
N LEU A 12 -9.41 -4.99 -15.59
CA LEU A 12 -9.33 -4.41 -14.24
C LEU A 12 -8.12 -3.48 -14.04
N ARG A 13 -7.18 -3.41 -15.00
CA ARG A 13 -5.90 -2.70 -14.88
C ARG A 13 -6.03 -1.19 -14.67
N ASP A 14 -7.14 -0.58 -15.10
CA ASP A 14 -7.41 0.85 -14.88
C ASP A 14 -7.78 1.15 -13.41
N PHE A 15 -8.11 0.12 -12.64
CA PHE A 15 -8.47 0.21 -11.23
C PHE A 15 -7.47 -0.49 -10.34
N VAL A 16 -7.09 -1.70 -10.66
CA VAL A 16 -6.24 -2.57 -9.85
C VAL A 16 -4.82 -2.56 -10.39
N ARG A 17 -3.86 -2.26 -9.52
CA ARG A 17 -2.44 -2.34 -9.82
C ARG A 17 -1.96 -3.79 -9.75
N ASP A 18 -2.21 -4.44 -8.62
CA ASP A 18 -1.85 -5.83 -8.36
C ASP A 18 -2.68 -6.40 -7.19
N TYR A 19 -2.65 -7.72 -7.06
CA TYR A 19 -3.09 -8.45 -5.88
C TYR A 19 -1.88 -8.96 -5.11
N LEU A 20 -1.91 -8.85 -3.78
CA LEU A 20 -0.91 -9.44 -2.91
C LEU A 20 -1.55 -10.58 -2.10
N ILE A 21 -0.99 -11.78 -2.22
CA ILE A 21 -1.30 -12.90 -1.33
C ILE A 21 -0.14 -13.04 -0.34
N ALA A 22 -0.46 -13.01 0.95
CA ALA A 22 0.47 -13.37 2.01
C ALA A 22 -0.14 -14.52 2.81
N HIS A 23 0.55 -15.67 2.80
CA HIS A 23 0.13 -16.87 3.51
C HIS A 23 1.30 -17.38 4.36
N PHE A 24 1.20 -17.17 5.67
CA PHE A 24 2.22 -17.54 6.64
C PHE A 24 1.64 -18.52 7.65
N ARG A 25 2.49 -19.48 8.07
CA ARG A 25 2.25 -20.36 9.22
C ARG A 25 3.48 -20.28 10.09
N PHE A 26 3.29 -19.80 11.29
CA PHE A 26 4.34 -19.67 12.30
C PHE A 26 4.18 -20.79 13.34
N ASP A 27 5.29 -21.18 13.94
CA ASP A 27 5.29 -22.10 15.05
C ASP A 27 4.59 -21.45 16.26
N HIS A 28 3.63 -22.16 16.85
CA HIS A 28 2.85 -21.68 17.99
C HIS A 28 3.69 -21.45 19.26
N GLU A 29 4.87 -22.06 19.34
CA GLU A 29 5.79 -21.89 20.48
C GLU A 29 6.63 -20.61 20.38
N LYS A 30 6.61 -19.92 19.22
CA LYS A 30 7.34 -18.67 19.00
C LYS A 30 6.44 -17.46 19.25
N PRO A 31 7.02 -16.33 19.73
CA PRO A 31 6.26 -15.09 19.87
C PRO A 31 5.66 -14.67 18.52
N THR A 32 4.49 -14.05 18.58
CA THR A 32 3.77 -13.49 17.41
C THR A 32 4.74 -12.70 16.52
N ALA A 33 4.79 -13.05 15.24
CA ALA A 33 5.70 -12.41 14.32
C ALA A 33 5.35 -10.91 14.18
N ARG A 34 6.31 -10.07 14.56
CA ARG A 34 6.21 -8.62 14.40
C ARG A 34 6.79 -8.21 13.05
N LYS A 35 6.04 -7.43 12.32
CA LYS A 35 6.48 -6.81 11.07
C LYS A 35 6.47 -5.30 11.22
N PRO A 36 7.63 -4.62 11.21
CA PRO A 36 7.66 -3.17 11.06
C PRO A 36 7.16 -2.82 9.65
N TYR A 37 6.22 -1.89 9.55
CA TYR A 37 5.61 -1.50 8.29
C TYR A 37 5.81 -0.01 8.03
N ALA A 38 6.66 0.32 7.06
CA ALA A 38 6.79 1.68 6.56
C ALA A 38 5.62 2.00 5.61
N PRO A 39 5.15 3.25 5.58
CA PRO A 39 4.13 3.66 4.65
C PRO A 39 4.62 3.55 3.20
N LYS A 40 3.72 3.13 2.32
CA LYS A 40 3.95 3.02 0.87
C LYS A 40 2.91 3.85 0.12
N PRO A 41 3.20 4.32 -1.11
CA PRO A 41 2.22 5.02 -1.93
C PRO A 41 1.19 4.01 -2.48
N GLU A 42 0.35 3.49 -1.60
CA GLU A 42 -0.65 2.47 -1.93
C GLU A 42 -1.91 2.63 -1.10
N GLN A 43 -3.02 2.26 -1.71
CA GLN A 43 -4.36 2.25 -1.12
C GLN A 43 -5.04 0.96 -1.53
N GLY A 44 -5.91 0.44 -0.69
CA GLY A 44 -6.52 -0.82 -1.05
C GLY A 44 -7.56 -1.36 -0.10
N ILE A 45 -7.93 -2.59 -0.41
CA ILE A 45 -8.82 -3.42 0.39
C ILE A 45 -8.07 -4.70 0.71
N THR A 46 -8.09 -5.09 1.98
CA THR A 46 -7.49 -6.37 2.44
C THR A 46 -8.59 -7.27 2.97
N PHE A 47 -8.66 -8.48 2.43
CA PHE A 47 -9.46 -9.59 2.94
C PHE A 47 -8.57 -10.46 3.81
N PHE A 48 -8.86 -10.51 5.10
CA PHE A 48 -8.16 -11.38 6.04
C PHE A 48 -8.89 -12.70 6.12
N VAL A 49 -8.48 -13.63 5.28
CA VAL A 49 -9.11 -14.95 5.10
C VAL A 49 -8.87 -15.84 6.31
N ARG A 50 -7.65 -15.78 6.90
CA ARG A 50 -7.29 -16.48 8.13
C ARG A 50 -6.44 -15.59 9.01
N GLY A 51 -6.80 -15.53 10.29
CA GLY A 51 -6.15 -14.69 11.26
C GLY A 51 -6.33 -13.20 10.97
N ARG A 52 -6.36 -12.40 12.02
CA ARG A 52 -6.47 -10.95 11.92
C ARG A 52 -5.26 -10.32 12.58
N PRO A 53 -4.50 -9.49 11.87
CA PRO A 53 -3.34 -8.84 12.45
C PRO A 53 -3.79 -7.71 13.38
N THR A 54 -2.91 -7.39 14.30
CA THR A 54 -3.01 -6.20 15.14
C THR A 54 -1.92 -5.22 14.74
N ALA A 55 -2.30 -3.98 14.43
CA ALA A 55 -1.38 -2.90 14.15
C ALA A 55 -1.18 -2.06 15.41
N VAL A 56 0.06 -1.73 15.70
CA VAL A 56 0.46 -0.86 16.82
C VAL A 56 1.17 0.35 16.24
N ASN A 57 0.71 1.55 16.57
CA ASN A 57 1.45 2.76 16.26
C ASN A 57 2.58 2.92 17.29
N PRO A 58 3.86 2.81 16.90
CA PRO A 58 4.96 2.85 17.87
C PRO A 58 5.19 4.23 18.49
N ARG A 59 4.55 5.28 17.97
CA ARG A 59 4.66 6.66 18.49
C ARG A 59 3.60 6.96 19.54
N THR A 60 2.34 6.52 19.32
CA THR A 60 1.20 6.80 20.21
C THR A 60 0.86 5.64 21.13
N GLY A 61 1.30 4.42 20.78
CA GLY A 61 0.89 3.19 21.47
C GLY A 61 -0.51 2.70 21.09
N ASP A 62 -1.20 3.38 20.16
CA ASP A 62 -2.53 2.97 19.71
C ASP A 62 -2.49 1.58 19.08
N VAL A 63 -3.44 0.75 19.50
CA VAL A 63 -3.57 -0.64 19.03
C VAL A 63 -4.88 -0.82 18.30
N GLN A 64 -4.82 -1.42 17.12
CA GLN A 64 -6.00 -1.71 16.32
C GLN A 64 -5.94 -3.11 15.72
N THR A 65 -6.99 -3.89 15.90
CA THR A 65 -7.16 -5.18 15.23
C THR A 65 -7.97 -4.99 13.94
N ALA A 66 -7.51 -5.62 12.87
CA ALA A 66 -8.17 -5.54 11.57
C ALA A 66 -9.55 -6.22 11.56
N SER A 67 -10.51 -5.65 10.84
CA SER A 67 -11.78 -6.30 10.47
C SER A 67 -11.55 -7.42 9.46
N ALA A 68 -12.55 -8.29 9.22
CA ALA A 68 -12.44 -9.36 8.24
C ALA A 68 -12.08 -8.83 6.84
N VAL A 69 -12.69 -7.71 6.48
CA VAL A 69 -12.33 -6.94 5.29
C VAL A 69 -12.04 -5.50 5.71
N SER A 70 -10.85 -5.03 5.45
CA SER A 70 -10.44 -3.69 5.85
C SER A 70 -10.03 -2.86 4.64
N ILE A 71 -10.51 -1.61 4.60
CA ILE A 71 -10.00 -0.58 3.70
C ILE A 71 -8.81 0.06 4.38
N PHE A 72 -7.75 0.30 3.64
CA PHE A 72 -6.65 1.15 4.06
C PHE A 72 -6.49 2.32 3.07
N GLY A 73 -6.50 3.52 3.62
CA GLY A 73 -6.23 4.76 2.91
C GLY A 73 -4.73 4.95 2.68
N GLN A 74 -4.34 6.17 2.33
CA GLN A 74 -2.92 6.50 2.19
C GLN A 74 -2.28 6.67 3.57
N GLN A 75 -1.60 5.62 4.02
CA GLN A 75 -0.79 5.69 5.24
C GLN A 75 0.44 6.56 5.01
N HIS A 76 0.84 7.31 6.03
CA HIS A 76 2.04 8.16 6.03
C HIS A 76 2.82 8.10 7.34
N GLN A 77 2.43 7.20 8.25
CA GLN A 77 3.17 6.89 9.47
C GLN A 77 3.47 5.40 9.54
N ARG A 78 4.56 5.07 10.23
CA ARG A 78 4.93 3.69 10.55
C ARG A 78 3.89 3.05 11.46
N CYS A 79 3.60 1.77 11.22
CA CYS A 79 2.96 0.90 12.20
C CYS A 79 3.76 -0.41 12.33
N ASP A 80 3.63 -1.06 13.48
CA ASP A 80 4.16 -2.39 13.70
C ASP A 80 3.00 -3.39 13.67
N VAL A 81 3.04 -4.33 12.76
CA VAL A 81 1.98 -5.30 12.54
C VAL A 81 2.34 -6.61 13.23
N HIS A 82 1.48 -7.07 14.12
CA HIS A 82 1.60 -8.37 14.78
C HIS A 82 0.73 -9.38 14.04
N LEU A 83 1.37 -10.42 13.51
CA LEU A 83 0.73 -11.44 12.72
C LEU A 83 0.35 -12.64 13.61
N PRO A 84 -0.86 -13.21 13.50
CA PRO A 84 -1.24 -14.42 14.18
C PRO A 84 -0.50 -15.65 13.64
N ALA A 85 -0.50 -16.74 14.38
CA ALA A 85 0.24 -17.98 14.04
C ALA A 85 -0.16 -18.55 12.68
N GLU A 86 -1.44 -18.49 12.30
CA GLU A 86 -1.91 -18.77 10.96
C GLU A 86 -2.44 -17.48 10.34
N PHE A 87 -1.85 -17.07 9.22
CA PHE A 87 -2.17 -15.81 8.57
C PHE A 87 -2.31 -16.00 7.06
N LEU A 88 -3.50 -15.70 6.53
CA LEU A 88 -3.75 -15.64 5.10
C LEU A 88 -4.53 -14.37 4.78
N MET A 89 -3.92 -13.51 3.99
CA MET A 89 -4.59 -12.33 3.45
C MET A 89 -4.53 -12.29 1.92
N LEU A 90 -5.57 -11.71 1.33
CA LEU A 90 -5.62 -11.28 -0.06
C LEU A 90 -5.85 -9.76 -0.08
N ARG A 91 -4.89 -9.01 -0.60
CA ARG A 91 -4.96 -7.55 -0.68
C ARG A 91 -5.07 -7.10 -2.13
N VAL A 92 -5.96 -6.16 -2.36
CA VAL A 92 -6.09 -5.43 -3.62
C VAL A 92 -5.36 -4.11 -3.47
N HIS A 93 -4.32 -3.89 -4.26
CA HIS A 93 -3.72 -2.56 -4.43
C HIS A 93 -4.36 -1.87 -5.62
N PHE A 94 -4.93 -0.71 -5.38
CA PHE A 94 -5.55 0.09 -6.43
C PHE A 94 -4.55 1.03 -7.11
N GLN A 95 -4.84 1.38 -8.35
CA GLN A 95 -4.18 2.51 -9.01
C GLN A 95 -4.48 3.80 -8.23
N PRO A 96 -3.57 4.78 -8.21
CA PRO A 96 -3.82 6.06 -7.53
C PRO A 96 -5.15 6.68 -7.95
N GLY A 97 -6.01 7.00 -6.97
CA GLY A 97 -7.35 7.54 -7.17
C GLY A 97 -8.44 6.52 -7.51
N ALA A 98 -8.09 5.27 -7.86
CA ALA A 98 -9.07 4.27 -8.26
C ALA A 98 -9.95 3.79 -7.09
N LEU A 99 -9.41 3.73 -5.88
CA LEU A 99 -10.20 3.40 -4.68
C LEU A 99 -11.29 4.46 -4.43
N PHE A 100 -10.96 5.77 -4.58
CA PHE A 100 -11.95 6.83 -4.52
C PHE A 100 -13.03 6.68 -5.61
N ARG A 101 -12.62 6.39 -6.85
CA ARG A 101 -13.55 6.18 -7.98
C ARG A 101 -14.53 5.06 -7.71
N LEU A 102 -14.10 4.02 -7.00
CA LEU A 102 -14.91 2.87 -6.64
C LEU A 102 -15.86 3.17 -5.46
N LEU A 103 -15.34 3.79 -4.40
CA LEU A 103 -16.07 4.00 -3.14
C LEU A 103 -16.87 5.29 -3.11
N LYS A 104 -16.44 6.34 -3.82
CA LYS A 104 -17.01 7.70 -3.82
C LYS A 104 -16.97 8.38 -2.44
N VAL A 105 -16.08 7.92 -1.56
CA VAL A 105 -15.84 8.44 -0.22
C VAL A 105 -14.47 9.09 -0.18
N PRO A 106 -14.32 10.31 0.36
CA PRO A 106 -13.03 10.98 0.48
C PRO A 106 -12.02 10.11 1.25
N LEU A 107 -10.87 9.82 0.63
CA LEU A 107 -9.93 8.83 1.19
C LEU A 107 -9.21 9.31 2.46
N TYR A 108 -9.18 10.64 2.73
CA TYR A 108 -8.66 11.16 3.99
C TYR A 108 -9.52 10.75 5.21
N GLN A 109 -10.76 10.27 5.01
CA GLN A 109 -11.62 9.79 6.09
C GLN A 109 -11.17 8.43 6.63
N PHE A 110 -10.42 7.64 5.86
CA PHE A 110 -9.93 6.33 6.30
C PHE A 110 -8.69 6.43 7.21
N GLY A 111 -8.02 7.58 7.24
CA GLY A 111 -6.88 7.84 8.14
C GLY A 111 -5.73 6.84 7.99
N GLU A 112 -5.04 6.61 9.12
CA GLU A 112 -3.87 5.71 9.24
C GLU A 112 -4.26 4.28 9.66
N SER A 113 -5.57 4.02 9.80
CA SER A 113 -6.11 2.84 10.50
C SER A 113 -6.75 1.86 9.53
N TYR A 114 -6.94 0.62 9.97
CA TYR A 114 -7.84 -0.32 9.32
C TYR A 114 -9.29 0.17 9.46
N PHE A 115 -9.95 0.40 8.36
CA PHE A 115 -11.34 0.79 8.34
C PHE A 115 -12.20 -0.39 7.88
N ASP A 116 -13.28 -0.68 8.59
CA ASP A 116 -14.16 -1.79 8.23
C ASP A 116 -14.84 -1.53 6.88
N ALA A 117 -14.52 -2.38 5.91
CA ALA A 117 -15.03 -2.23 4.55
C ALA A 117 -16.56 -2.35 4.46
N GLU A 118 -17.18 -3.10 5.35
CA GLU A 118 -18.62 -3.31 5.34
C GLU A 118 -19.42 -2.01 5.59
N LEU A 119 -18.86 -1.09 6.38
CA LEU A 119 -19.48 0.21 6.66
C LEU A 119 -19.62 1.11 5.41
N VAL A 120 -18.80 0.87 4.38
CA VAL A 120 -18.80 1.67 3.14
C VAL A 120 -19.32 0.89 1.96
N MET A 121 -18.99 -0.40 1.88
CA MET A 121 -19.28 -1.24 0.72
C MET A 121 -20.59 -2.03 0.87
N GLY A 122 -21.16 -2.09 2.08
CA GLY A 122 -22.35 -2.88 2.38
C GLY A 122 -22.03 -4.36 2.62
N THR A 123 -23.09 -5.16 2.80
CA THR A 123 -22.97 -6.58 3.19
C THR A 123 -22.43 -7.49 2.09
N ASP A 124 -22.47 -7.08 0.83
CA ASP A 124 -21.96 -7.87 -0.30
C ASP A 124 -20.45 -8.13 -0.23
N VAL A 125 -19.70 -7.28 0.46
CA VAL A 125 -18.27 -7.51 0.71
C VAL A 125 -18.04 -8.63 1.72
N ARG A 126 -18.96 -8.83 2.67
CA ARG A 126 -18.95 -9.97 3.60
C ARG A 126 -19.16 -11.28 2.86
N ASP A 127 -20.17 -11.33 1.97
CA ASP A 127 -20.46 -12.52 1.17
C ASP A 127 -19.25 -12.97 0.35
N VAL A 128 -18.53 -12.00 -0.22
CA VAL A 128 -17.27 -12.28 -0.93
C VAL A 128 -16.20 -12.79 0.02
N SER A 129 -16.04 -12.19 1.20
CA SER A 129 -15.07 -12.64 2.21
C SER A 129 -15.32 -14.09 2.64
N GLU A 130 -16.59 -14.48 2.82
CA GLU A 130 -16.98 -15.85 3.14
C GLU A 130 -16.64 -16.82 1.99
N ARG A 131 -16.92 -16.43 0.74
CA ARG A 131 -16.55 -17.23 -0.44
C ARG A 131 -15.05 -17.40 -0.56
N LEU A 132 -14.25 -16.34 -0.29
CA LEU A 132 -12.79 -16.41 -0.27
C LEU A 132 -12.29 -17.37 0.81
N SER A 133 -12.93 -17.40 1.98
CA SER A 133 -12.57 -18.30 3.09
C SER A 133 -12.84 -19.78 2.77
N ASN A 134 -13.77 -20.05 1.87
CA ASN A 134 -14.13 -21.40 1.41
C ASN A 134 -13.44 -21.81 0.10
N ALA A 135 -12.65 -20.93 -0.51
CA ALA A 135 -11.93 -21.21 -1.77
C ALA A 135 -10.86 -22.30 -1.57
N ARG A 136 -10.74 -23.17 -2.56
CA ARG A 136 -9.84 -24.34 -2.54
C ARG A 136 -8.39 -24.01 -2.94
N SER A 137 -8.20 -22.87 -3.59
CA SER A 137 -6.88 -22.43 -4.08
C SER A 137 -6.76 -20.90 -4.14
N HIS A 138 -5.54 -20.40 -4.16
CA HIS A 138 -5.27 -18.98 -4.36
C HIS A 138 -5.77 -18.47 -5.71
N THR A 139 -5.71 -19.30 -6.76
CA THR A 139 -6.23 -18.98 -8.10
C THR A 139 -7.75 -18.80 -8.07
N GLU A 140 -8.47 -19.65 -7.35
CA GLU A 140 -9.91 -19.51 -7.17
C GLU A 140 -10.26 -18.24 -6.38
N MET A 141 -9.48 -17.92 -5.32
CA MET A 141 -9.66 -16.69 -4.56
C MET A 141 -9.52 -15.44 -5.45
N ILE A 142 -8.48 -15.40 -6.30
CA ILE A 142 -8.29 -14.29 -7.26
C ILE A 142 -9.48 -14.21 -8.23
N GLY A 143 -9.94 -15.32 -8.78
CA GLY A 143 -11.09 -15.35 -9.69
C GLY A 143 -12.37 -14.78 -9.06
N LEU A 144 -12.69 -15.21 -7.84
CA LEU A 144 -13.85 -14.72 -7.07
C LEU A 144 -13.74 -13.21 -6.79
N LEU A 145 -12.57 -12.75 -6.41
CA LEU A 145 -12.33 -11.33 -6.16
C LEU A 145 -12.43 -10.48 -7.42
N GLU A 146 -11.89 -10.95 -8.54
CA GLU A 146 -11.98 -10.25 -9.83
C GLU A 146 -13.42 -10.14 -10.34
N GLU A 147 -14.23 -11.19 -10.18
CA GLU A 147 -15.66 -11.14 -10.50
C GLU A 147 -16.39 -10.08 -9.67
N TYR A 148 -16.11 -10.04 -8.38
CA TYR A 148 -16.67 -9.04 -7.47
C TYR A 148 -16.28 -7.62 -7.87
N LEU A 149 -15.00 -7.37 -8.07
CA LEU A 149 -14.49 -6.04 -8.45
C LEU A 149 -15.05 -5.60 -9.81
N ALA A 150 -15.07 -6.49 -10.80
CA ALA A 150 -15.65 -6.20 -12.12
C ALA A 150 -17.12 -5.82 -12.03
N ARG A 151 -17.90 -6.50 -11.20
CA ARG A 151 -19.32 -6.15 -10.95
C ARG A 151 -19.44 -4.76 -10.31
N ARG A 152 -18.66 -4.48 -9.26
CA ARG A 152 -18.67 -3.19 -8.55
C ARG A 152 -18.27 -2.03 -9.47
N ILE A 153 -17.26 -2.22 -10.29
CA ILE A 153 -16.79 -1.21 -11.26
C ILE A 153 -17.90 -0.90 -12.28
N ARG A 154 -18.55 -1.92 -12.85
CA ARG A 154 -19.66 -1.73 -13.79
C ARG A 154 -20.89 -1.04 -13.18
N GLN A 155 -21.14 -1.21 -11.88
CA GLN A 155 -22.26 -0.60 -11.17
C GLN A 155 -22.13 0.90 -10.91
N GLY A 156 -21.01 1.52 -11.22
CA GLY A 156 -20.94 2.97 -11.13
C GLY A 156 -19.61 3.56 -10.65
N ALA A 157 -18.51 2.98 -11.04
CA ALA A 157 -17.22 3.63 -10.83
C ALA A 157 -17.15 4.96 -11.61
N GLN A 158 -16.54 5.96 -10.97
CA GLN A 158 -16.33 7.26 -11.60
C GLN A 158 -15.18 7.23 -12.61
N ASP A 159 -15.18 8.19 -13.54
CA ASP A 159 -14.10 8.39 -14.48
C ASP A 159 -12.80 8.89 -13.81
N VAL A 160 -11.70 8.74 -14.55
CA VAL A 160 -10.38 9.20 -14.12
C VAL A 160 -10.35 10.73 -14.08
N HIS A 161 -10.11 11.29 -12.91
CA HIS A 161 -9.98 12.72 -12.70
C HIS A 161 -8.53 13.19 -12.98
N PRO A 162 -8.28 14.45 -13.38
CA PRO A 162 -6.92 14.99 -13.54
C PRO A 162 -6.00 14.81 -12.31
N ALA A 163 -6.55 14.89 -11.08
CA ALA A 163 -5.78 14.63 -9.86
C ALA A 163 -5.30 13.17 -9.74
N ASP A 164 -6.06 12.19 -10.27
CA ASP A 164 -5.62 10.79 -10.31
C ASP A 164 -4.44 10.62 -11.27
N ARG A 165 -4.52 11.22 -12.46
CA ARG A 165 -3.42 11.24 -13.44
C ARG A 165 -2.16 11.89 -12.85
N ALA A 166 -2.34 12.99 -12.10
CA ALA A 166 -1.24 13.63 -11.40
C ALA A 166 -0.59 12.71 -10.35
N ALA A 167 -1.38 11.95 -9.58
CA ALA A 167 -0.86 11.00 -8.60
C ALA A 167 -0.13 9.82 -9.29
N ILE A 168 -0.67 9.29 -10.39
CA ILE A 168 -0.02 8.26 -11.21
C ILE A 168 1.34 8.76 -11.70
N ARG A 169 1.39 9.99 -12.22
CA ARG A 169 2.63 10.60 -12.72
C ARG A 169 3.66 10.82 -11.61
N LEU A 170 3.23 11.31 -10.44
CA LEU A 170 4.11 11.42 -9.26
C LEU A 170 4.70 10.06 -8.85
N THR A 171 3.91 9.00 -8.93
CA THR A 171 4.37 7.65 -8.60
C THR A 171 5.38 7.13 -9.61
N ALA A 172 5.19 7.43 -10.90
CA ALA A 172 6.09 7.00 -11.97
C ALA A 172 7.41 7.79 -12.01
N ASP A 173 7.33 9.11 -11.80
CA ASP A 173 8.50 10.01 -11.85
C ASP A 173 8.42 11.09 -10.77
N PRO A 174 8.84 10.78 -9.54
CA PRO A 174 8.78 11.73 -8.43
C PRO A 174 9.81 12.87 -8.52
N ARG A 175 10.80 12.78 -9.41
CA ARG A 175 11.87 13.79 -9.57
C ARG A 175 11.41 14.99 -10.37
N ASN A 176 10.67 14.74 -11.46
CA ASN A 176 10.39 15.74 -12.49
C ASN A 176 9.00 16.36 -12.37
N ALA A 177 8.16 15.92 -11.45
CA ALA A 177 6.79 16.39 -11.30
C ALA A 177 6.70 17.54 -10.28
N SER A 178 6.82 18.80 -10.73
CA SER A 178 6.50 19.93 -9.87
C SER A 178 5.00 20.04 -9.61
N LEU A 179 4.62 20.40 -8.37
CA LEU A 179 3.21 20.51 -7.98
C LEU A 179 2.47 21.58 -8.76
N ASP A 180 3.12 22.71 -9.05
CA ASP A 180 2.55 23.79 -9.84
C ASP A 180 2.31 23.37 -11.31
N TRP A 181 3.23 22.57 -11.84
CA TRP A 181 3.08 22.00 -13.17
C TRP A 181 1.90 21.00 -13.19
N LEU A 182 1.79 20.11 -12.21
CA LEU A 182 0.68 19.14 -12.09
C LEU A 182 -0.68 19.83 -11.93
N ALA A 183 -0.76 20.94 -11.18
CA ALA A 183 -1.98 21.71 -11.03
C ALA A 183 -2.40 22.37 -12.36
N ARG A 184 -1.43 22.91 -13.11
CA ARG A 184 -1.69 23.48 -14.46
C ARG A 184 -2.16 22.41 -15.44
N GLU A 185 -1.50 21.28 -15.51
CA GLU A 185 -1.90 20.13 -16.33
C GLU A 185 -3.31 19.62 -15.98
N ALA A 186 -3.69 19.72 -14.71
CA ALA A 186 -5.02 19.37 -14.24
C ALA A 186 -6.08 20.46 -14.57
N CYS A 187 -5.70 21.60 -15.12
CA CYS A 187 -6.55 22.78 -15.32
C CYS A 187 -7.24 23.23 -14.02
N LEU A 188 -6.53 23.15 -12.88
CA LEU A 188 -7.02 23.52 -11.57
C LEU A 188 -6.13 24.60 -10.94
N SER A 189 -6.73 25.49 -10.15
CA SER A 189 -5.93 26.33 -9.25
C SER A 189 -5.20 25.46 -8.21
N ALA A 190 -4.07 25.93 -7.66
CA ALA A 190 -3.31 25.20 -6.64
C ALA A 190 -4.17 24.78 -5.45
N ARG A 191 -5.12 25.61 -5.01
CA ARG A 191 -6.06 25.31 -3.93
C ARG A 191 -7.04 24.20 -4.32
N GLN A 192 -7.62 24.26 -5.52
CA GLN A 192 -8.53 23.23 -6.02
C GLN A 192 -7.81 21.90 -6.22
N PHE A 193 -6.60 21.94 -6.80
CA PHE A 193 -5.75 20.77 -6.99
C PHE A 193 -5.44 20.08 -5.67
N ASN A 194 -4.96 20.84 -4.66
CA ASN A 194 -4.64 20.28 -3.34
C ASN A 194 -5.88 19.64 -2.69
N ARG A 195 -7.05 20.30 -2.72
CA ARG A 195 -8.31 19.77 -2.20
C ARG A 195 -8.71 18.48 -2.90
N LYS A 196 -8.74 18.47 -4.26
CA LYS A 196 -9.15 17.30 -5.05
C LYS A 196 -8.16 16.15 -4.92
N PHE A 197 -6.88 16.45 -4.85
CA PHE A 197 -5.84 15.45 -4.62
C PHE A 197 -6.01 14.80 -3.25
N ASN A 198 -6.18 15.60 -2.18
CA ASN A 198 -6.39 15.07 -0.83
C ASN A 198 -7.68 14.25 -0.70
N GLU A 199 -8.77 14.68 -1.34
CA GLU A 199 -10.04 13.96 -1.40
C GLU A 199 -9.87 12.55 -2.02
N ARG A 200 -9.09 12.45 -3.11
CA ARG A 200 -8.98 11.25 -3.95
C ARG A 200 -7.81 10.33 -3.57
N ILE A 201 -6.77 10.88 -2.97
CA ILE A 201 -5.55 10.15 -2.58
C ILE A 201 -5.45 9.97 -1.06
N GLY A 202 -6.14 10.80 -0.27
CA GLY A 202 -6.14 10.73 1.19
C GLY A 202 -5.11 11.62 1.87
N VAL A 203 -4.11 12.12 1.13
CA VAL A 203 -3.10 13.07 1.61
C VAL A 203 -2.84 14.14 0.57
N GLY A 204 -2.26 15.27 0.99
CA GLY A 204 -1.91 16.35 0.05
C GLY A 204 -0.77 15.96 -0.90
N PRO A 205 -0.67 16.59 -2.08
CA PRO A 205 0.28 16.20 -3.12
C PRO A 205 1.75 16.35 -2.69
N LYS A 206 2.07 17.32 -1.82
CA LYS A 206 3.42 17.49 -1.27
C LYS A 206 3.85 16.30 -0.40
N LEU A 207 2.96 15.85 0.49
CA LEU A 207 3.24 14.70 1.34
C LEU A 207 3.32 13.42 0.52
N TYR A 208 2.42 13.26 -0.46
CA TYR A 208 2.43 12.11 -1.36
C TYR A 208 3.74 12.04 -2.17
N GLY A 209 4.20 13.15 -2.73
CA GLY A 209 5.48 13.21 -3.46
C GLY A 209 6.68 12.86 -2.58
N ARG A 210 6.71 13.30 -1.31
CA ARG A 210 7.73 12.90 -0.33
C ARG A 210 7.68 11.39 -0.08
N LEU A 211 6.49 10.83 0.12
CA LEU A 211 6.28 9.41 0.36
C LEU A 211 6.75 8.56 -0.84
N VAL A 212 6.43 8.99 -2.05
CA VAL A 212 6.90 8.29 -3.28
C VAL A 212 8.41 8.30 -3.37
N ARG A 213 9.06 9.45 -3.15
CA ARG A 213 10.54 9.53 -3.15
C ARG A 213 11.18 8.64 -2.09
N PHE A 214 10.65 8.67 -0.87
CA PHE A 214 11.09 7.79 0.21
C PHE A 214 10.98 6.32 -0.19
N HIS A 215 9.83 5.91 -0.72
CA HIS A 215 9.61 4.53 -1.14
C HIS A 215 10.53 4.12 -2.30
N HIS A 216 10.80 5.01 -3.26
CA HIS A 216 11.78 4.77 -4.33
C HIS A 216 13.20 4.61 -3.76
N ALA A 217 13.61 5.45 -2.81
CA ALA A 217 14.93 5.37 -2.18
C ALA A 217 15.10 4.04 -1.42
N TYR A 218 14.08 3.65 -0.66
CA TYR A 218 14.07 2.37 0.03
C TYR A 218 14.19 1.20 -0.95
N ARG A 219 13.34 1.17 -2.01
CA ARG A 219 13.38 0.12 -3.03
C ARG A 219 14.70 0.05 -3.77
N LEU A 220 15.27 1.18 -4.17
CA LEU A 220 16.55 1.23 -4.85
C LEU A 220 17.67 0.61 -3.99
N LYS A 221 17.66 0.91 -2.68
CA LYS A 221 18.62 0.32 -1.74
C LYS A 221 18.41 -1.19 -1.56
N MET A 222 17.16 -1.66 -1.53
CA MET A 222 16.86 -3.09 -1.44
C MET A 222 17.29 -3.86 -2.69
N LEU A 223 17.14 -3.28 -3.88
CA LEU A 223 17.59 -3.88 -5.15
C LEU A 223 19.10 -3.84 -5.32
N HIS A 224 19.77 -2.83 -4.77
CA HIS A 224 21.20 -2.61 -4.86
C HIS A 224 21.80 -2.40 -3.47
N PRO A 225 21.99 -3.44 -2.65
CA PRO A 225 22.40 -3.31 -1.24
C PRO A 225 23.72 -2.59 -1.04
N THR A 226 24.63 -2.62 -2.00
CA THR A 226 25.96 -2.00 -1.94
C THR A 226 25.99 -0.52 -2.35
N ILE A 227 24.91 0.00 -2.98
CA ILE A 227 24.86 1.41 -3.42
C ILE A 227 24.98 2.34 -2.22
N ALA A 228 25.81 3.40 -2.36
CA ALA A 228 25.96 4.40 -1.32
C ALA A 228 24.65 5.22 -1.15
N TRP A 229 24.25 5.51 0.08
CA TRP A 229 23.06 6.29 0.37
C TRP A 229 23.08 7.71 -0.24
N THR A 230 24.25 8.28 -0.43
CA THR A 230 24.40 9.57 -1.13
C THR A 230 23.98 9.49 -2.59
N LEU A 231 24.31 8.39 -3.28
CA LEU A 231 23.87 8.14 -4.65
C LEU A 231 22.37 7.84 -4.68
N VAL A 232 21.85 7.04 -3.74
CA VAL A 232 20.40 6.82 -3.63
C VAL A 232 19.64 8.14 -3.48
N ALA A 233 20.13 9.06 -2.66
CA ALA A 233 19.49 10.37 -2.47
C ALA A 233 19.42 11.14 -3.79
N ILE A 234 20.51 11.22 -4.54
CA ILE A 234 20.58 11.92 -5.84
C ILE A 234 19.63 11.25 -6.84
N GLU A 235 19.72 9.92 -6.99
CA GLU A 235 18.91 9.14 -7.91
C GLU A 235 17.40 9.25 -7.63
N CYS A 236 16.99 9.45 -6.37
CA CYS A 236 15.61 9.62 -5.99
C CYS A 236 15.14 11.10 -5.94
N GLY A 237 15.97 12.05 -6.38
CA GLY A 237 15.62 13.47 -6.48
C GLY A 237 15.57 14.20 -5.15
N TYR A 238 16.36 13.76 -4.17
CA TYR A 238 16.64 14.54 -2.96
C TYR A 238 17.76 15.57 -3.24
N ALA A 239 17.67 16.74 -2.63
CA ALA A 239 18.70 17.76 -2.76
C ALA A 239 20.04 17.27 -2.17
N ASP A 240 19.99 16.49 -1.09
CA ASP A 240 21.14 15.88 -0.42
C ASP A 240 20.72 14.69 0.46
N TYR A 241 21.70 14.00 1.01
CA TYR A 241 21.50 12.88 1.92
C TYR A 241 20.72 13.27 3.18
N GLN A 242 20.92 14.47 3.72
CA GLN A 242 20.25 14.91 4.96
C GLN A 242 18.74 15.10 4.76
N HIS A 243 18.31 15.57 3.58
CA HIS A 243 16.89 15.64 3.23
C HIS A 243 16.26 14.25 3.14
N MET A 244 16.97 13.27 2.58
CA MET A 244 16.51 11.88 2.57
C MET A 244 16.41 11.32 3.98
N VAL A 245 17.39 11.54 4.85
CA VAL A 245 17.34 11.09 6.26
C VAL A 245 16.16 11.69 7.02
N LYS A 246 15.80 12.96 6.76
CA LYS A 246 14.61 13.59 7.36
C LYS A 246 13.32 12.86 6.96
N ASP A 247 13.20 12.45 5.68
CA ASP A 247 12.04 11.67 5.22
C ASP A 247 12.02 10.27 5.82
N PHE A 248 13.16 9.57 5.92
CA PHE A 248 13.24 8.30 6.62
C PHE A 248 12.80 8.41 8.08
N ARG A 249 13.31 9.40 8.82
CA ARG A 249 12.89 9.63 10.22
C ARG A 249 11.41 9.94 10.33
N TYR A 250 10.86 10.69 9.40
CA TYR A 250 9.43 11.02 9.39
C TYR A 250 8.56 9.77 9.15
N PHE A 251 8.92 8.93 8.18
CA PHE A 251 8.10 7.79 7.75
C PHE A 251 8.35 6.51 8.56
N THR A 252 9.56 6.33 9.12
CA THR A 252 9.94 5.07 9.79
C THR A 252 10.32 5.22 11.25
N ASN A 253 10.39 6.45 11.77
CA ASN A 253 10.93 6.80 13.10
C ASN A 253 12.44 6.47 13.25
N GLY A 254 13.14 6.08 12.17
CA GLY A 254 14.54 5.67 12.17
C GLY A 254 15.35 6.32 11.06
N THR A 255 16.67 6.16 11.14
CA THR A 255 17.57 6.49 10.02
C THR A 255 17.49 5.41 8.94
N PRO A 256 17.99 5.66 7.70
CA PRO A 256 17.97 4.66 6.64
C PRO A 256 18.55 3.30 7.03
N ASN A 257 19.69 3.27 7.74
CA ASN A 257 20.31 2.01 8.16
C ASN A 257 19.52 1.30 9.25
N VAL A 258 19.03 2.02 10.26
CA VAL A 258 18.20 1.47 11.33
C VAL A 258 16.93 0.86 10.74
N TRP A 259 16.31 1.53 9.79
CA TRP A 259 15.13 1.00 9.12
C TRP A 259 15.43 -0.30 8.36
N LEU A 260 16.53 -0.36 7.59
CA LEU A 260 16.91 -1.59 6.88
C LEU A 260 17.15 -2.77 7.82
N GLU A 261 17.81 -2.52 8.94
CA GLU A 261 18.06 -3.55 9.95
C GLU A 261 16.75 -4.06 10.54
N GLU A 262 15.85 -3.17 10.97
CA GLU A 262 14.55 -3.56 11.50
C GLU A 262 13.69 -4.31 10.47
N ASP A 263 13.61 -3.81 9.23
CA ASP A 263 12.80 -4.43 8.18
C ASP A 263 13.34 -5.80 7.76
N SER A 264 14.66 -6.02 7.86
CA SER A 264 15.28 -7.32 7.56
C SER A 264 14.78 -8.46 8.46
N THR A 265 14.17 -8.14 9.59
CA THR A 265 13.55 -9.11 10.50
C THR A 265 12.10 -9.45 10.14
N SER A 266 11.55 -8.81 9.12
CA SER A 266 10.18 -9.04 8.66
C SER A 266 9.98 -10.46 8.14
N PRO A 267 8.82 -11.10 8.39
CA PRO A 267 8.57 -12.49 8.03
C PRO A 267 8.82 -12.83 6.56
N GLU A 268 8.49 -11.93 5.65
CA GLU A 268 8.71 -12.12 4.21
C GLU A 268 10.19 -12.17 3.83
N HIS A 269 11.08 -11.50 4.58
CA HIS A 269 12.53 -11.55 4.34
C HIS A 269 13.20 -12.76 4.97
N VAL A 270 12.65 -13.26 6.07
CA VAL A 270 13.16 -14.48 6.74
C VAL A 270 12.82 -15.72 5.91
N GLY A 271 11.64 -15.74 5.25
CA GLY A 271 11.20 -16.87 4.42
C GLY A 271 11.78 -16.88 3.00
N SER A 272 12.21 -15.75 2.46
CA SER A 272 12.75 -15.64 1.09
C SER A 272 14.23 -16.01 0.98
N ARG A 273 14.93 -16.25 2.10
CA ARG A 273 16.31 -16.79 2.07
C ARG A 273 16.39 -18.19 1.49
N ASP A 274 15.27 -18.89 1.39
CA ASP A 274 15.16 -20.24 0.81
C ASP A 274 14.68 -20.27 -0.66
N SER A 275 14.41 -19.10 -1.29
CA SER A 275 14.01 -19.03 -2.71
C SER A 275 14.60 -17.79 -3.39
N PRO A 276 15.56 -17.94 -4.30
CA PRO A 276 16.21 -16.81 -4.99
C PRO A 276 15.33 -16.08 -6.03
N ASP A 277 14.15 -16.57 -6.36
CA ASP A 277 13.40 -16.14 -7.55
C ASP A 277 12.27 -15.12 -7.32
N ASP A 278 11.96 -14.73 -6.09
CA ASP A 278 10.75 -13.93 -5.79
C ASP A 278 10.95 -12.40 -5.72
N CYS A 279 12.13 -11.90 -6.12
CA CYS A 279 12.43 -10.46 -6.15
C CYS A 279 12.14 -9.76 -7.49
N ARG A 280 11.47 -10.42 -8.43
CA ARG A 280 11.14 -9.78 -9.72
C ARG A 280 9.83 -9.01 -9.61
N LEU A 281 9.96 -7.68 -9.44
CA LEU A 281 8.87 -6.75 -9.66
C LEU A 281 8.55 -6.66 -11.16
N PRO A 282 7.28 -6.55 -11.56
CA PRO A 282 6.93 -6.25 -12.94
C PRO A 282 7.55 -4.91 -13.35
N ARG A 283 8.15 -4.88 -14.54
CA ARG A 283 8.72 -3.69 -15.21
C ARG A 283 7.66 -2.68 -15.54
#